data_b296c91d439c07a00179260068c9fac2
#
_entry.id   b296c91d439c07a00179260068c9fac2
#
_cell.length_a   1.000
_cell.length_b   1.000
_cell.length_c   1.000
_cell.angle_alpha   90.00
_cell.angle_beta   90.00
_cell.angle_gamma   90.00
#
_symmetry.space_group_name_H-M   'P 1'
#
loop_
_entity.id
_entity.type
_entity.pdbx_description
1 polymer ?
#
loop_
_entity_poly.entity_id
_entity_poly.type
_entity_poly.pdbx_seq_one_letter_code
_entity_poly.pdbx_strand_id
1 'polypeptide(L)'
;MSLKDFEIREIILRGMKEFKNPLLKTMVEKDKFHFEGQQLCPFNIAWYIAPFLNAISRSGTLQEKQVVFESMIEFLAYQTVPSTKRGCSGQVETRVEQAVRTCTNVKNRQTRSKDNALEVVLKIIKEENLLENKILAIRLDPKYATDKNLTGLIANGLLDTFHRPVLILNKVVETVEEEVDGKPVKSTRITWQGSGRGYDNANLGSFRDLLVESGLVDYAQGHAQAFGVGFPAENYDALVQYVNEAYKDFDCAPIYNVDLIWEGNDALSAQKFAEIADEMQIWGKGVEDPLIAIEGFRVYGSQLNLYGLDKGKPTLNIKLDDGSSLVKFKSSEEEYELLHSDLGYVIINAVGTCSRSTWGIPQFNIKDYEVIGKEDYYF
;
A
#
# COMPACT_ATOMS: atom_id res chain seq x y z
N MET A 1 -13.52 13.01 -4.16
CA MET A 1 -13.42 13.84 -5.36
C MET A 1 -12.63 13.05 -6.39
N SER A 2 -13.05 13.06 -7.66
CA SER A 2 -12.39 12.34 -8.75
C SER A 2 -11.82 13.32 -9.74
N LEU A 3 -10.61 13.08 -10.24
CA LEU A 3 -9.99 13.89 -11.30
C LEU A 3 -10.62 13.67 -12.67
N LYS A 4 -11.58 12.74 -12.81
CA LYS A 4 -12.41 12.60 -14.02
C LYS A 4 -13.25 13.86 -14.28
N ASP A 5 -13.70 14.51 -13.21
CA ASP A 5 -14.44 15.75 -13.27
C ASP A 5 -13.50 16.91 -13.58
N PHE A 6 -13.73 17.59 -14.69
CA PHE A 6 -12.88 18.68 -15.17
C PHE A 6 -12.82 19.86 -14.19
N GLU A 7 -13.95 20.24 -13.60
CA GLU A 7 -14.01 21.37 -12.66
C GLU A 7 -13.22 21.05 -11.38
N ILE A 8 -13.37 19.81 -10.85
CA ILE A 8 -12.63 19.34 -9.68
C ILE A 8 -11.14 19.31 -9.97
N ARG A 9 -10.74 18.82 -11.15
CA ARG A 9 -9.34 18.79 -11.61
C ARG A 9 -8.74 20.19 -11.60
N GLU A 10 -9.42 21.17 -12.24
CA GLU A 10 -8.96 22.56 -12.29
C GLU A 10 -8.81 23.17 -10.89
N ILE A 11 -9.77 22.94 -10.01
CA ILE A 11 -9.69 23.44 -8.61
C ILE A 11 -8.47 22.84 -7.89
N ILE A 12 -8.24 21.54 -8.03
CA ILE A 12 -7.09 20.85 -7.40
C ILE A 12 -5.78 21.39 -7.96
N LEU A 13 -5.62 21.44 -9.29
CA LEU A 13 -4.39 21.91 -9.94
C LEU A 13 -4.08 23.38 -9.58
N ARG A 14 -5.09 24.23 -9.50
CA ARG A 14 -4.93 25.64 -9.04
C ARG A 14 -4.54 25.69 -7.57
N GLY A 15 -5.19 24.86 -6.71
CA GLY A 15 -4.88 24.82 -5.28
C GLY A 15 -3.47 24.30 -4.96
N MET A 16 -2.91 23.46 -5.84
CA MET A 16 -1.53 22.97 -5.69
C MET A 16 -0.44 23.97 -6.08
N LYS A 17 -0.79 25.01 -6.86
CA LYS A 17 0.17 26.06 -7.19
C LYS A 17 0.62 26.87 -5.97
N GLU A 18 -0.26 27.03 -4.99
CA GLU A 18 0.01 27.76 -3.76
C GLU A 18 -0.78 27.19 -2.58
N PHE A 19 -0.10 26.54 -1.65
CA PHE A 19 -0.73 26.09 -0.41
C PHE A 19 -0.94 27.27 0.54
N LYS A 20 -2.20 27.60 0.82
CA LYS A 20 -2.57 28.60 1.84
C LYS A 20 -2.56 28.00 3.24
N ASN A 21 -2.86 26.70 3.37
CA ASN A 21 -2.87 26.03 4.67
C ASN A 21 -1.44 25.94 5.25
N PRO A 22 -1.18 26.48 6.46
CA PRO A 22 0.17 26.53 7.04
C PRO A 22 0.83 25.17 7.19
N LEU A 23 0.06 24.14 7.60
CA LEU A 23 0.59 22.79 7.76
C LEU A 23 1.06 22.21 6.43
N LEU A 24 0.22 22.26 5.39
CA LEU A 24 0.55 21.70 4.06
C LEU A 24 1.74 22.45 3.45
N LYS A 25 1.75 23.78 3.55
CA LYS A 25 2.88 24.60 3.11
C LYS A 25 4.19 24.18 3.78
N THR A 26 4.18 24.07 5.11
CA THR A 26 5.37 23.69 5.87
C THR A 26 5.82 22.24 5.60
N MET A 27 4.87 21.31 5.34
CA MET A 27 5.21 19.94 4.95
C MET A 27 5.99 19.92 3.63
N VAL A 28 5.54 20.65 2.63
CA VAL A 28 6.22 20.77 1.33
C VAL A 28 7.58 21.46 1.47
N GLU A 29 7.66 22.57 2.20
CA GLU A 29 8.90 23.33 2.39
C GLU A 29 9.99 22.54 3.14
N LYS A 30 9.59 21.65 4.06
CA LYS A 30 10.54 20.83 4.85
C LYS A 30 10.97 19.56 4.15
N ASP A 31 10.18 19.04 3.24
CA ASP A 31 10.51 17.83 2.47
C ASP A 31 11.10 18.22 1.09
N LYS A 32 12.26 18.86 1.12
CA LYS A 32 12.97 19.28 -0.09
C LYS A 32 13.29 18.10 -1.02
N PHE A 33 13.56 16.93 -0.46
CA PHE A 33 13.91 15.75 -1.22
C PHE A 33 12.83 15.33 -2.24
N HIS A 34 11.56 15.46 -1.88
CA HIS A 34 10.46 15.08 -2.77
C HIS A 34 9.82 16.25 -3.54
N PHE A 35 10.10 17.50 -3.13
CA PHE A 35 9.39 18.67 -3.68
C PHE A 35 10.30 19.75 -4.30
N GLU A 36 11.61 19.81 -3.96
CA GLU A 36 12.47 20.86 -4.48
C GLU A 36 12.70 20.70 -5.98
N GLY A 37 12.36 21.75 -6.73
CA GLY A 37 12.52 21.75 -8.19
C GLY A 37 11.50 20.93 -8.97
N GLN A 38 10.50 20.35 -8.30
CA GLN A 38 9.43 19.58 -8.94
C GLN A 38 8.13 20.39 -8.98
N GLN A 39 7.38 20.22 -10.07
CA GLN A 39 6.00 20.70 -10.12
C GLN A 39 5.11 19.78 -9.29
N LEU A 40 4.36 20.37 -8.35
CA LEU A 40 3.43 19.62 -7.53
C LEU A 40 2.29 19.05 -8.36
N CYS A 41 2.03 17.78 -8.18
CA CYS A 41 0.94 17.04 -8.82
C CYS A 41 0.13 16.24 -7.80
N PRO A 42 -1.05 15.70 -8.16
CA PRO A 42 -1.86 14.89 -7.24
C PRO A 42 -1.12 13.70 -6.64
N PHE A 43 -0.20 13.10 -7.38
CA PHE A 43 0.68 12.03 -6.92
C PHE A 43 1.49 12.46 -5.68
N ASN A 44 2.12 13.64 -5.71
CA ASN A 44 2.90 14.12 -4.56
C ASN A 44 2.06 14.23 -3.29
N ILE A 45 0.82 14.71 -3.41
CA ILE A 45 -0.11 14.81 -2.28
C ILE A 45 -0.47 13.41 -1.76
N ALA A 46 -0.79 12.49 -2.68
CA ALA A 46 -1.22 11.14 -2.33
C ALA A 46 -0.12 10.32 -1.64
N TRP A 47 1.16 10.51 -2.04
CA TRP A 47 2.28 9.70 -1.55
C TRP A 47 3.08 10.35 -0.42
N TYR A 48 3.18 11.69 -0.40
CA TYR A 48 4.08 12.38 0.53
C TYR A 48 3.38 13.26 1.57
N ILE A 49 2.08 13.52 1.43
CA ILE A 49 1.31 14.31 2.42
C ILE A 49 0.19 13.50 3.04
N ALA A 50 -0.71 12.95 2.24
CA ALA A 50 -1.88 12.22 2.75
C ALA A 50 -1.55 11.07 3.71
N PRO A 51 -0.48 10.26 3.52
CA PRO A 51 -0.13 9.18 4.43
C PRO A 51 0.21 9.66 5.85
N PHE A 52 0.79 10.86 5.99
CA PHE A 52 1.09 11.44 7.31
C PHE A 52 -0.18 11.86 8.04
N LEU A 53 -1.11 12.52 7.34
CA LEU A 53 -2.41 12.92 7.90
C LEU A 53 -3.27 11.70 8.25
N ASN A 54 -3.25 10.68 7.40
CA ASN A 54 -3.93 9.41 7.65
C ASN A 54 -3.35 8.68 8.87
N ALA A 55 -2.04 8.73 9.08
CA ALA A 55 -1.41 8.14 10.25
C ALA A 55 -1.84 8.84 11.54
N ILE A 56 -1.88 10.18 11.55
CA ILE A 56 -2.40 10.97 12.68
C ILE A 56 -3.86 10.61 12.99
N SER A 57 -4.72 10.59 11.98
CA SER A 57 -6.14 10.33 12.20
C SER A 57 -6.40 8.93 12.78
N ARG A 58 -5.64 7.92 12.35
CA ARG A 58 -5.79 6.51 12.75
C ARG A 58 -5.06 6.16 14.04
N SER A 59 -3.81 6.61 14.20
CA SER A 59 -2.88 6.14 15.24
C SER A 59 -2.36 7.24 16.18
N GLY A 60 -2.72 8.50 15.93
CA GLY A 60 -2.34 9.62 16.80
C GLY A 60 -3.14 9.63 18.10
N THR A 61 -2.50 10.00 19.21
CA THR A 61 -3.18 10.32 20.47
C THR A 61 -4.04 11.58 20.32
N LEU A 62 -4.95 11.81 21.24
CA LEU A 62 -5.78 13.03 21.22
C LEU A 62 -4.92 14.31 21.20
N GLN A 63 -3.86 14.34 21.99
CA GLN A 63 -2.93 15.47 22.05
C GLN A 63 -2.18 15.67 20.73
N GLU A 64 -1.71 14.59 20.08
CA GLU A 64 -1.05 14.66 18.78
C GLU A 64 -2.03 15.17 17.69
N LYS A 65 -3.28 14.70 17.70
CA LYS A 65 -4.34 15.19 16.81
C LYS A 65 -4.63 16.66 17.02
N GLN A 66 -4.69 17.10 18.27
CA GLN A 66 -4.91 18.51 18.62
C GLN A 66 -3.78 19.41 18.08
N VAL A 67 -2.51 19.04 18.29
CA VAL A 67 -1.35 19.77 17.76
C VAL A 67 -1.43 19.95 16.24
N VAL A 68 -1.80 18.86 15.52
CA VAL A 68 -1.95 18.92 14.07
C VAL A 68 -3.15 19.78 13.65
N PHE A 69 -4.28 19.67 14.33
CA PHE A 69 -5.46 20.50 14.07
C PHE A 69 -5.16 21.98 14.26
N GLU A 70 -4.54 22.36 15.39
CA GLU A 70 -4.16 23.76 15.69
C GLU A 70 -3.22 24.32 14.63
N SER A 71 -2.31 23.51 14.07
CA SER A 71 -1.39 23.93 13.02
C SER A 71 -2.04 24.21 11.65
N MET A 72 -3.30 23.81 11.45
CA MET A 72 -4.08 24.14 10.26
C MET A 72 -4.75 25.50 10.34
N ILE A 73 -4.81 26.11 11.55
CA ILE A 73 -5.42 27.39 11.82
C ILE A 73 -4.34 28.46 11.82
N GLU A 74 -4.40 29.40 10.89
CA GLU A 74 -3.32 30.34 10.59
C GLU A 74 -2.77 31.07 11.83
N PHE A 75 -3.65 31.64 12.68
CA PHE A 75 -3.22 32.40 13.86
C PHE A 75 -2.64 31.53 14.97
N LEU A 76 -2.92 30.20 14.99
CA LEU A 76 -2.33 29.25 15.93
C LEU A 76 -1.04 28.64 15.39
N ALA A 77 -0.96 28.43 14.08
CA ALA A 77 0.13 27.73 13.40
C ALA A 77 1.51 28.33 13.70
N TYR A 78 1.58 29.64 13.73
CA TYR A 78 2.84 30.38 13.90
C TYR A 78 3.11 30.81 15.36
N GLN A 79 2.25 30.41 16.31
CA GLN A 79 2.52 30.63 17.73
C GLN A 79 3.75 29.85 18.17
N THR A 80 4.57 30.51 18.97
CA THR A 80 5.76 29.92 19.58
C THR A 80 5.36 29.06 20.78
N VAL A 81 5.81 27.82 20.79
CA VAL A 81 5.54 26.82 21.83
C VAL A 81 6.85 26.18 22.32
N PRO A 82 6.91 25.68 23.55
CA PRO A 82 8.05 24.91 24.01
C PRO A 82 8.32 23.70 23.11
N SER A 83 9.57 23.51 22.71
CA SER A 83 9.93 22.38 21.87
C SER A 83 9.85 21.06 22.62
N THR A 84 9.17 20.08 22.02
CA THR A 84 9.14 18.69 22.51
C THR A 84 10.19 17.79 21.82
N LYS A 85 11.10 18.39 21.06
CA LYS A 85 12.18 17.68 20.38
C LYS A 85 13.20 17.18 21.39
N ARG A 86 13.62 15.91 21.24
CA ARG A 86 14.65 15.31 22.12
C ARG A 86 15.95 16.13 22.05
N GLY A 87 16.51 16.48 23.20
CA GLY A 87 17.74 17.28 23.31
C GLY A 87 17.57 18.79 23.13
N CYS A 88 16.34 19.29 22.97
CA CYS A 88 16.05 20.72 22.80
C CYS A 88 15.26 21.30 24.00
N SER A 89 15.53 20.81 25.21
CA SER A 89 14.91 21.36 26.42
C SER A 89 15.19 22.84 26.58
N GLY A 90 14.16 23.66 26.83
CA GLY A 90 14.27 25.11 26.90
C GLY A 90 14.28 25.86 25.57
N GLN A 91 14.29 25.16 24.46
CA GLN A 91 14.12 25.78 23.16
C GLN A 91 12.63 25.92 22.79
N VAL A 92 12.36 26.78 21.84
CA VAL A 92 11.01 27.01 21.31
C VAL A 92 10.95 26.69 19.83
N GLU A 93 9.76 26.33 19.36
CA GLU A 93 9.46 26.08 17.97
C GLU A 93 8.07 26.62 17.65
N THR A 94 7.72 26.77 16.37
CA THR A 94 6.35 27.13 16.01
C THR A 94 5.43 25.91 16.12
N ARG A 95 4.13 26.15 16.36
CA ARG A 95 3.13 25.06 16.41
C ARG A 95 3.14 24.22 15.13
N VAL A 96 3.28 24.84 13.97
CA VAL A 96 3.31 24.12 12.69
C VAL A 96 4.57 23.26 12.53
N GLU A 97 5.73 23.71 13.03
CA GLU A 97 6.94 22.87 13.04
C GLU A 97 6.82 21.66 13.95
N GLN A 98 6.23 21.87 15.13
CA GLN A 98 5.88 20.78 16.04
C GLN A 98 4.94 19.78 15.38
N ALA A 99 3.91 20.26 14.66
CA ALA A 99 2.92 19.43 14.00
C ALA A 99 3.53 18.57 12.87
N VAL A 100 4.39 19.14 12.01
CA VAL A 100 5.07 18.37 10.95
C VAL A 100 5.91 17.25 11.55
N ARG A 101 6.68 17.53 12.60
CA ARG A 101 7.47 16.52 13.31
C ARG A 101 6.56 15.47 13.96
N THR A 102 5.44 15.87 14.56
CA THR A 102 4.44 14.95 15.14
C THR A 102 3.88 14.02 14.09
N CYS A 103 3.49 14.52 12.91
CA CYS A 103 3.05 13.72 11.78
C CYS A 103 4.11 12.67 11.39
N THR A 104 5.36 13.08 11.26
CA THR A 104 6.48 12.18 10.93
C THR A 104 6.66 11.09 12.00
N ASN A 105 6.66 11.46 13.27
CA ASN A 105 6.84 10.51 14.38
C ASN A 105 5.71 9.48 14.44
N VAL A 106 4.46 9.92 14.30
CA VAL A 106 3.29 9.03 14.28
C VAL A 106 3.33 8.10 13.08
N LYS A 107 3.66 8.61 11.89
CA LYS A 107 3.81 7.78 10.68
C LYS A 107 4.89 6.72 10.85
N ASN A 108 6.06 7.09 11.38
CA ASN A 108 7.16 6.16 11.63
C ASN A 108 6.77 5.09 12.67
N ARG A 109 6.06 5.48 13.76
CA ARG A 109 5.54 4.54 14.75
C ARG A 109 4.54 3.57 14.13
N GLN A 110 3.60 4.07 13.31
CA GLN A 110 2.63 3.26 12.60
C GLN A 110 3.30 2.27 11.63
N THR A 111 4.31 2.73 10.87
CA THR A 111 5.05 1.88 9.92
C THR A 111 5.75 0.74 10.66
N ARG A 112 6.49 1.02 11.75
CA ARG A 112 7.15 -0.03 12.54
C ARG A 112 6.16 -1.05 13.11
N SER A 113 5.03 -0.58 13.64
CA SER A 113 4.01 -1.48 14.18
C SER A 113 3.40 -2.35 13.10
N LYS A 114 3.17 -1.79 11.89
CA LYS A 114 2.69 -2.54 10.74
C LYS A 114 3.71 -3.59 10.27
N ASP A 115 4.98 -3.22 10.17
CA ASP A 115 6.04 -4.11 9.69
C ASP A 115 6.26 -5.29 10.66
N ASN A 116 6.31 -5.03 11.96
CA ASN A 116 6.38 -6.08 12.98
C ASN A 116 5.17 -7.05 12.92
N ALA A 117 3.96 -6.50 12.74
CA ALA A 117 2.77 -7.33 12.63
C ALA A 117 2.75 -8.14 11.33
N LEU A 118 3.28 -7.57 10.23
CA LEU A 118 3.37 -8.26 8.94
C LEU A 118 4.31 -9.49 9.03
N GLU A 119 5.45 -9.39 9.72
CA GLU A 119 6.35 -10.54 9.94
C GLU A 119 5.62 -11.71 10.63
N VAL A 120 4.83 -11.39 11.67
CA VAL A 120 4.03 -12.41 12.38
C VAL A 120 2.99 -13.03 11.45
N VAL A 121 2.30 -12.20 10.67
CA VAL A 121 1.26 -12.65 9.74
C VAL A 121 1.83 -13.54 8.65
N LEU A 122 2.97 -13.18 8.05
CA LEU A 122 3.64 -14.00 7.03
C LEU A 122 4.08 -15.36 7.59
N LYS A 123 4.53 -15.39 8.86
CA LYS A 123 4.85 -16.64 9.55
C LYS A 123 3.63 -17.53 9.72
N ILE A 124 2.49 -16.97 10.16
CA ILE A 124 1.21 -17.71 10.30
C ILE A 124 0.76 -18.26 8.95
N ILE A 125 0.81 -17.45 7.88
CA ILE A 125 0.43 -17.88 6.52
C ILE A 125 1.21 -19.13 6.12
N LYS A 126 2.53 -19.15 6.41
CA LYS A 126 3.40 -20.27 6.08
C LYS A 126 3.16 -21.49 6.99
N GLU A 127 3.05 -21.29 8.30
CA GLU A 127 2.90 -22.38 9.28
C GLU A 127 1.54 -23.08 9.18
N GLU A 128 0.47 -22.34 8.89
CA GLU A 128 -0.89 -22.87 8.74
C GLU A 128 -1.24 -23.23 7.29
N ASN A 129 -0.29 -23.15 6.33
CA ASN A 129 -0.50 -23.41 4.89
C ASN A 129 -1.69 -22.66 4.29
N LEU A 130 -1.91 -21.41 4.70
CA LEU A 130 -3.11 -20.65 4.31
C LEU A 130 -3.19 -20.36 2.81
N LEU A 131 -2.09 -20.50 2.07
CA LEU A 131 -2.05 -20.34 0.62
C LEU A 131 -2.77 -21.47 -0.14
N GLU A 132 -3.13 -22.57 0.50
CA GLU A 132 -3.98 -23.60 -0.09
C GLU A 132 -5.44 -23.12 -0.26
N ASN A 133 -5.85 -22.09 0.50
CA ASN A 133 -7.19 -21.53 0.44
C ASN A 133 -7.31 -20.42 -0.62
N LYS A 134 -8.51 -20.22 -1.14
CA LYS A 134 -8.86 -19.08 -2.01
C LYS A 134 -8.95 -17.75 -1.26
N ILE A 135 -8.93 -17.80 0.07
CA ILE A 135 -8.94 -16.65 0.98
C ILE A 135 -7.79 -16.77 1.98
N LEU A 136 -7.19 -15.65 2.35
CA LEU A 136 -6.27 -15.56 3.49
C LEU A 136 -7.04 -15.11 4.74
N ALA A 137 -7.58 -16.04 5.50
CA ALA A 137 -8.21 -15.76 6.78
C ALA A 137 -7.20 -15.97 7.92
N ILE A 138 -6.59 -14.87 8.41
CA ILE A 138 -5.50 -14.91 9.38
C ILE A 138 -6.04 -14.62 10.78
N ARG A 139 -5.88 -15.59 11.69
CA ARG A 139 -6.21 -15.47 13.11
C ARG A 139 -5.00 -15.02 13.90
N LEU A 140 -5.10 -13.89 14.57
CA LEU A 140 -4.03 -13.40 15.44
C LEU A 140 -4.25 -13.87 16.87
N ASP A 141 -3.25 -14.59 17.42
CA ASP A 141 -3.21 -14.91 18.85
C ASP A 141 -3.25 -13.61 19.67
N PRO A 142 -3.92 -13.55 20.83
CA PRO A 142 -3.99 -12.35 21.68
C PRO A 142 -2.63 -11.71 21.99
N LYS A 143 -1.54 -12.50 22.06
CA LYS A 143 -0.18 -11.96 22.25
C LYS A 143 0.35 -11.20 21.03
N TYR A 144 -0.23 -11.42 19.84
CA TYR A 144 0.09 -10.75 18.58
C TYR A 144 -1.06 -9.87 18.10
N ALA A 145 -2.06 -9.65 18.98
CA ALA A 145 -3.20 -8.81 18.65
C ALA A 145 -2.72 -7.46 18.12
N THR A 146 -3.16 -7.14 16.92
CA THR A 146 -2.78 -5.92 16.22
C THR A 146 -3.84 -4.85 16.45
N ASP A 147 -3.40 -3.60 16.61
CA ASP A 147 -4.31 -2.45 16.67
C ASP A 147 -5.32 -2.54 15.51
N LYS A 148 -6.61 -2.49 15.85
CA LYS A 148 -7.71 -2.52 14.86
C LYS A 148 -7.55 -1.51 13.73
N ASN A 149 -6.83 -0.41 13.97
CA ASN A 149 -6.54 0.60 12.97
C ASN A 149 -5.44 0.19 11.98
N LEU A 150 -4.69 -0.89 12.27
CA LEU A 150 -3.62 -1.42 11.42
C LEU A 150 -4.04 -2.65 10.62
N THR A 151 -5.05 -3.41 11.08
CA THR A 151 -5.49 -4.65 10.40
C THR A 151 -5.83 -4.43 8.93
N GLY A 152 -6.51 -3.33 8.61
CA GLY A 152 -6.81 -2.97 7.21
C GLY A 152 -5.59 -2.59 6.36
N LEU A 153 -4.52 -2.03 6.97
CA LEU A 153 -3.28 -1.72 6.26
C LEU A 153 -2.46 -2.98 5.98
N ILE A 154 -2.47 -3.93 6.90
CA ILE A 154 -1.82 -5.24 6.74
C ILE A 154 -2.56 -6.02 5.66
N ALA A 155 -3.90 -6.08 5.74
CA ALA A 155 -4.72 -6.78 4.76
C ALA A 155 -4.52 -6.27 3.32
N ASN A 156 -4.39 -4.94 3.12
CA ASN A 156 -4.05 -4.38 1.80
C ASN A 156 -2.69 -4.87 1.30
N GLY A 157 -1.65 -4.86 2.17
CA GLY A 157 -0.33 -5.33 1.76
C GLY A 157 -0.31 -6.81 1.38
N LEU A 158 -1.09 -7.65 2.06
CA LEU A 158 -1.21 -9.08 1.73
C LEU A 158 -2.01 -9.30 0.44
N LEU A 159 -3.05 -8.50 0.21
CA LEU A 159 -3.83 -8.52 -1.02
C LEU A 159 -2.96 -8.22 -2.24
N ASP A 160 -2.10 -7.21 -2.15
CA ASP A 160 -1.16 -6.84 -3.20
C ASP A 160 -0.09 -7.94 -3.45
N THR A 161 0.26 -8.71 -2.41
CA THR A 161 1.31 -9.75 -2.49
C THR A 161 0.74 -11.10 -2.97
N PHE A 162 -0.44 -11.49 -2.48
CA PHE A 162 -0.98 -12.84 -2.68
C PHE A 162 -2.18 -12.90 -3.64
N HIS A 163 -2.64 -11.77 -4.14
CA HIS A 163 -3.71 -11.63 -5.14
C HIS A 163 -4.99 -12.39 -4.82
N ARG A 164 -5.39 -12.42 -3.53
CA ARG A 164 -6.61 -13.07 -3.05
C ARG A 164 -7.24 -12.32 -1.89
N PRO A 165 -8.56 -12.50 -1.63
CA PRO A 165 -9.23 -11.85 -0.51
C PRO A 165 -8.58 -12.17 0.83
N VAL A 166 -8.58 -11.18 1.75
CA VAL A 166 -7.88 -11.25 3.04
C VAL A 166 -8.82 -10.88 4.19
N LEU A 167 -8.79 -11.67 5.27
CA LEU A 167 -9.32 -11.33 6.58
C LEU A 167 -8.18 -11.31 7.61
N ILE A 168 -8.00 -10.20 8.32
CA ILE A 168 -7.11 -10.12 9.48
C ILE A 168 -7.98 -10.03 10.73
N LEU A 169 -7.89 -11.04 11.58
CA LEU A 169 -8.82 -11.30 12.67
C LEU A 169 -8.12 -11.30 14.03
N ASN A 170 -8.59 -10.49 14.95
CA ASN A 170 -8.23 -10.54 16.36
C ASN A 170 -9.24 -11.35 17.14
N LYS A 171 -8.77 -12.14 18.11
CA LYS A 171 -9.63 -12.84 19.05
C LYS A 171 -10.21 -11.86 20.07
N VAL A 172 -11.52 -11.81 20.17
CA VAL A 172 -12.24 -11.02 21.16
C VAL A 172 -13.00 -11.96 22.08
N VAL A 173 -12.87 -11.73 23.38
CA VAL A 173 -13.55 -12.52 24.43
C VAL A 173 -14.44 -11.57 25.20
N GLU A 174 -15.73 -11.79 25.11
CA GLU A 174 -16.76 -10.96 25.76
C GLU A 174 -17.53 -11.78 26.79
N THR A 175 -17.83 -11.17 27.94
CA THR A 175 -18.76 -11.76 28.90
C THR A 175 -20.15 -11.26 28.55
N VAL A 176 -21.02 -12.16 28.17
CA VAL A 176 -22.43 -11.87 27.86
C VAL A 176 -23.29 -12.34 29.03
N GLU A 177 -24.18 -11.47 29.47
CA GLU A 177 -25.22 -11.86 30.46
C GLU A 177 -26.47 -12.26 29.70
N GLU A 178 -26.86 -13.53 29.81
CA GLU A 178 -28.06 -14.07 29.22
C GLU A 178 -29.04 -14.41 30.34
N GLU A 179 -30.33 -14.17 30.13
CA GLU A 179 -31.37 -14.53 31.07
C GLU A 179 -31.85 -15.98 30.76
N VAL A 180 -31.47 -16.91 31.64
CA VAL A 180 -31.92 -18.31 31.57
C VAL A 180 -32.81 -18.57 32.76
N ASP A 181 -34.06 -18.96 32.51
CA ASP A 181 -35.10 -19.23 33.54
C ASP A 181 -35.29 -18.07 34.53
N GLY A 182 -35.25 -16.81 34.04
CA GLY A 182 -35.42 -15.61 34.85
C GLY A 182 -34.22 -15.26 35.74
N LYS A 183 -33.04 -15.86 35.52
CA LYS A 183 -31.80 -15.58 36.24
C LYS A 183 -30.71 -15.14 35.27
N PRO A 184 -29.94 -14.08 35.60
CA PRO A 184 -28.80 -13.69 34.78
C PRO A 184 -27.69 -14.74 34.90
N VAL A 185 -27.36 -15.35 33.77
CA VAL A 185 -26.23 -16.28 33.62
C VAL A 185 -25.13 -15.58 32.81
N LYS A 186 -23.92 -15.58 33.35
CA LYS A 186 -22.77 -15.07 32.62
C LYS A 186 -22.19 -16.17 31.76
N SER A 187 -22.21 -15.96 30.44
CA SER A 187 -21.57 -16.83 29.47
C SER A 187 -20.35 -16.08 28.83
N THR A 188 -19.40 -16.85 28.34
CA THR A 188 -18.26 -16.27 27.63
C THR A 188 -18.44 -16.53 26.14
N ARG A 189 -18.55 -15.46 25.37
CA ARG A 189 -18.59 -15.52 23.91
C ARG A 189 -17.23 -15.20 23.34
N ILE A 190 -16.74 -16.05 22.45
CA ILE A 190 -15.50 -15.84 21.71
C ILE A 190 -15.86 -15.53 20.26
N THR A 191 -15.34 -14.39 19.77
CA THR A 191 -15.54 -13.95 18.39
C THR A 191 -14.22 -13.63 17.73
N TRP A 192 -14.18 -13.75 16.41
CA TRP A 192 -13.14 -13.17 15.56
C TRP A 192 -13.64 -11.85 15.01
N GLN A 193 -12.85 -10.79 15.21
CA GLN A 193 -13.20 -9.45 14.73
C GLN A 193 -12.00 -8.82 14.03
N GLY A 194 -12.24 -8.12 12.92
CA GLY A 194 -11.14 -7.50 12.20
C GLY A 194 -11.52 -6.80 10.90
N SER A 195 -10.63 -6.84 9.95
CA SER A 195 -10.79 -6.18 8.65
C SER A 195 -10.77 -7.16 7.50
N GLY A 196 -11.73 -7.00 6.58
CA GLY A 196 -11.79 -7.69 5.30
C GLY A 196 -11.35 -6.80 4.14
N ARG A 197 -10.65 -7.42 3.18
CA ARG A 197 -10.29 -6.83 1.88
C ARG A 197 -10.59 -7.83 0.78
N GLY A 198 -11.41 -7.41 -0.17
CA GLY A 198 -11.69 -8.17 -1.39
C GLY A 198 -10.68 -7.86 -2.49
N TYR A 199 -10.57 -8.74 -3.47
CA TYR A 199 -9.67 -8.58 -4.60
C TYR A 199 -10.44 -8.12 -5.84
N ASP A 200 -10.37 -6.82 -6.14
CA ASP A 200 -11.17 -6.18 -7.20
C ASP A 200 -10.76 -6.62 -8.62
N ASN A 201 -9.49 -6.98 -8.82
CA ASN A 201 -8.94 -7.25 -10.16
C ASN A 201 -9.44 -8.57 -10.80
N ALA A 202 -10.20 -9.37 -10.06
CA ALA A 202 -10.66 -10.70 -10.50
C ALA A 202 -12.17 -10.79 -10.78
N ASN A 203 -12.90 -9.69 -10.76
CA ASN A 203 -14.36 -9.66 -10.94
C ASN A 203 -15.14 -10.60 -9.99
N LEU A 204 -14.62 -10.81 -8.78
CA LEU A 204 -15.20 -11.72 -7.78
C LEU A 204 -16.50 -11.19 -7.13
N GLY A 205 -16.96 -10.01 -7.54
CA GLY A 205 -18.11 -9.36 -6.91
C GLY A 205 -17.79 -8.77 -5.53
N SER A 206 -18.81 -8.52 -4.72
CA SER A 206 -18.65 -7.95 -3.39
C SER A 206 -18.24 -9.01 -2.38
N PHE A 207 -17.01 -8.96 -1.90
CA PHE A 207 -16.53 -9.87 -0.86
C PHE A 207 -17.29 -9.72 0.46
N ARG A 208 -17.65 -8.47 0.83
CA ARG A 208 -18.51 -8.20 2.00
C ARG A 208 -19.84 -8.93 1.89
N ASP A 209 -20.52 -8.81 0.75
CA ASP A 209 -21.86 -9.36 0.57
C ASP A 209 -21.82 -10.89 0.54
N LEU A 210 -20.79 -11.49 -0.06
CA LEU A 210 -20.54 -12.93 -0.01
C LEU A 210 -20.47 -13.45 1.44
N LEU A 211 -19.74 -12.72 2.33
CA LEU A 211 -19.67 -13.13 3.74
C LEU A 211 -21.03 -12.97 4.46
N VAL A 212 -21.80 -11.93 4.15
CA VAL A 212 -23.16 -11.75 4.70
C VAL A 212 -24.10 -12.86 4.23
N GLU A 213 -24.07 -13.21 2.95
CA GLU A 213 -24.89 -14.27 2.35
C GLU A 213 -24.60 -15.65 2.95
N SER A 214 -23.40 -15.88 3.48
CA SER A 214 -23.06 -17.14 4.16
C SER A 214 -23.91 -17.38 5.41
N GLY A 215 -24.46 -16.32 6.04
CA GLY A 215 -25.15 -16.39 7.33
C GLY A 215 -24.25 -16.74 8.52
N LEU A 216 -22.92 -16.78 8.33
CA LEU A 216 -21.93 -17.17 9.33
C LEU A 216 -21.32 -15.99 10.09
N VAL A 217 -21.58 -14.75 9.64
CA VAL A 217 -21.03 -13.53 10.25
C VAL A 217 -22.09 -12.78 11.05
N ASP A 218 -21.71 -12.21 12.19
CA ASP A 218 -22.57 -11.31 12.97
C ASP A 218 -22.75 -9.97 12.26
N TYR A 219 -21.67 -9.50 11.63
CA TYR A 219 -21.67 -8.28 10.82
C TYR A 219 -20.52 -8.27 9.79
N ALA A 220 -20.78 -7.59 8.68
CA ALA A 220 -19.76 -7.12 7.75
C ALA A 220 -20.14 -5.70 7.30
N GLN A 221 -19.40 -4.67 7.76
CA GLN A 221 -19.78 -3.26 7.60
C GLN A 221 -18.69 -2.45 6.92
N GLY A 222 -19.03 -1.72 5.88
CA GLY A 222 -18.13 -0.90 5.07
C GLY A 222 -18.42 -1.01 3.59
N HIS A 223 -17.37 -0.82 2.77
CA HIS A 223 -17.47 -0.94 1.31
C HIS A 223 -17.44 -2.42 0.88
N ALA A 224 -17.87 -2.71 -0.35
CA ALA A 224 -17.90 -4.05 -0.93
C ALA A 224 -16.57 -4.81 -0.78
N GLN A 225 -15.43 -4.11 -0.95
CA GLN A 225 -14.08 -4.68 -0.92
C GLN A 225 -13.24 -4.21 0.27
N ALA A 226 -13.77 -3.37 1.18
CA ALA A 226 -13.03 -2.88 2.33
C ALA A 226 -13.97 -2.64 3.52
N PHE A 227 -13.98 -3.54 4.48
CA PHE A 227 -14.97 -3.57 5.55
C PHE A 227 -14.42 -4.11 6.86
N GLY A 228 -15.15 -3.85 7.95
CA GLY A 228 -14.99 -4.51 9.23
C GLY A 228 -15.87 -5.74 9.30
N VAL A 229 -15.41 -6.82 9.91
CA VAL A 229 -16.11 -8.08 10.04
C VAL A 229 -16.01 -8.63 11.45
N GLY A 230 -17.07 -9.31 11.91
CA GLY A 230 -17.08 -10.05 13.17
C GLY A 230 -17.99 -11.26 13.09
N PHE A 231 -17.56 -12.38 13.70
CA PHE A 231 -18.29 -13.64 13.70
C PHE A 231 -17.88 -14.54 14.87
N PRO A 232 -18.76 -15.48 15.29
CA PRO A 232 -18.46 -16.47 16.32
C PRO A 232 -17.23 -17.30 15.97
N ALA A 233 -16.41 -17.62 16.97
CA ALA A 233 -15.15 -18.34 16.73
C ALA A 233 -15.36 -19.74 16.12
N GLU A 234 -16.46 -20.38 16.45
CA GLU A 234 -16.88 -21.69 15.92
C GLU A 234 -17.20 -21.67 14.43
N ASN A 235 -17.54 -20.51 13.87
CA ASN A 235 -17.88 -20.37 12.44
C ASN A 235 -16.67 -20.25 11.53
N TYR A 236 -15.45 -20.16 12.08
CA TYR A 236 -14.25 -19.86 11.28
C TYR A 236 -14.03 -20.85 10.13
N ASP A 237 -14.00 -22.14 10.44
CA ASP A 237 -13.72 -23.19 9.44
C ASP A 237 -14.82 -23.28 8.39
N ALA A 238 -16.10 -23.17 8.82
CA ALA A 238 -17.25 -23.13 7.92
C ALA A 238 -17.20 -21.92 6.98
N LEU A 239 -16.79 -20.74 7.47
CA LEU A 239 -16.66 -19.53 6.67
C LEU A 239 -15.56 -19.66 5.62
N VAL A 240 -14.38 -20.19 6.00
CA VAL A 240 -13.28 -20.45 5.07
C VAL A 240 -13.71 -21.43 3.98
N GLN A 241 -14.38 -22.51 4.37
CA GLN A 241 -14.89 -23.51 3.43
C GLN A 241 -15.94 -22.92 2.47
N TYR A 242 -16.86 -22.11 2.98
CA TYR A 242 -17.87 -21.42 2.17
C TYR A 242 -17.23 -20.52 1.09
N VAL A 243 -16.22 -19.70 1.47
CA VAL A 243 -15.52 -18.83 0.53
C VAL A 243 -14.69 -19.65 -0.46
N ASN A 244 -14.02 -20.73 -0.02
CA ASN A 244 -13.28 -21.62 -0.92
C ASN A 244 -14.17 -22.24 -1.99
N GLU A 245 -15.38 -22.67 -1.62
CA GLU A 245 -16.33 -23.22 -2.59
C GLU A 245 -16.87 -22.14 -3.53
N ALA A 246 -17.21 -20.95 -3.00
CA ALA A 246 -17.68 -19.83 -3.81
C ALA A 246 -16.63 -19.37 -4.83
N TYR A 247 -15.35 -19.47 -4.47
CA TYR A 247 -14.22 -19.02 -5.30
C TYR A 247 -13.40 -20.19 -5.89
N LYS A 248 -13.95 -21.39 -5.96
CA LYS A 248 -13.21 -22.59 -6.42
C LYS A 248 -12.58 -22.43 -7.80
N ASP A 249 -13.28 -21.75 -8.70
CA ASP A 249 -12.82 -21.51 -10.07
C ASP A 249 -11.96 -20.24 -10.21
N PHE A 250 -11.69 -19.54 -9.09
CA PHE A 250 -10.88 -18.33 -9.08
C PHE A 250 -9.40 -18.67 -9.25
N ASP A 251 -8.80 -18.11 -10.29
CA ASP A 251 -7.36 -18.07 -10.46
C ASP A 251 -6.80 -16.84 -9.71
N CYS A 252 -5.83 -17.08 -8.81
CA CYS A 252 -5.15 -16.01 -8.08
C CYS A 252 -4.10 -15.27 -8.92
N ALA A 253 -3.91 -15.65 -10.18
CA ALA A 253 -3.02 -14.92 -11.09
C ALA A 253 -3.56 -13.48 -11.31
N PRO A 254 -2.71 -12.46 -11.26
CA PRO A 254 -3.13 -11.09 -11.51
C PRO A 254 -3.55 -10.89 -12.96
N ILE A 255 -4.67 -10.20 -13.15
CA ILE A 255 -5.14 -9.75 -14.48
C ILE A 255 -4.87 -8.27 -14.60
N TYR A 256 -4.18 -7.86 -15.65
CA TYR A 256 -3.85 -6.47 -15.94
C TYR A 256 -4.56 -6.00 -17.21
N ASN A 257 -5.39 -4.96 -17.07
CA ASN A 257 -5.92 -4.23 -18.21
C ASN A 257 -4.90 -3.15 -18.58
N VAL A 258 -4.22 -3.33 -19.69
CA VAL A 258 -3.15 -2.42 -20.14
C VAL A 258 -3.67 -1.42 -21.16
N ASP A 259 -3.13 -0.20 -21.09
CA ASP A 259 -3.49 0.91 -22.00
C ASP A 259 -2.60 0.91 -23.26
N LEU A 260 -1.36 0.45 -23.12
CA LEU A 260 -0.36 0.41 -24.20
C LEU A 260 0.44 -0.89 -24.14
N ILE A 261 0.92 -1.34 -25.30
CA ILE A 261 1.85 -2.46 -25.42
C ILE A 261 3.10 -1.97 -26.17
N TRP A 262 4.27 -2.27 -25.63
CA TRP A 262 5.56 -2.07 -26.27
C TRP A 262 6.24 -3.42 -26.51
N GLU A 263 6.75 -3.65 -27.72
CA GLU A 263 7.34 -4.93 -28.10
C GLU A 263 8.87 -4.82 -28.18
N GLY A 264 9.56 -5.67 -27.42
CA GLY A 264 11.02 -5.79 -27.41
C GLY A 264 11.77 -4.56 -26.87
N ASN A 265 13.10 -4.66 -26.89
CA ASN A 265 13.98 -3.62 -26.34
C ASN A 265 13.95 -2.32 -27.18
N ASP A 266 13.83 -2.42 -28.48
CA ASP A 266 13.87 -1.27 -29.39
C ASP A 266 12.66 -0.33 -29.25
N ALA A 267 11.58 -0.83 -28.65
CA ALA A 267 10.41 -0.02 -28.34
C ALA A 267 10.61 0.92 -27.13
N LEU A 268 11.66 0.72 -26.33
CA LEU A 268 11.89 1.45 -25.07
C LEU A 268 12.87 2.60 -25.28
N SER A 269 12.60 3.75 -24.67
CA SER A 269 13.54 4.87 -24.63
C SER A 269 13.23 5.85 -23.48
N ALA A 270 14.26 6.56 -23.04
CA ALA A 270 14.11 7.65 -22.08
C ALA A 270 13.09 8.69 -22.51
N GLN A 271 13.03 8.99 -23.83
CA GLN A 271 12.06 9.94 -24.37
C GLN A 271 10.62 9.45 -24.17
N LYS A 272 10.31 8.19 -24.51
CA LYS A 272 8.96 7.63 -24.36
C LYS A 272 8.54 7.56 -22.90
N PHE A 273 9.47 7.21 -21.99
CA PHE A 273 9.18 7.21 -20.56
C PHE A 273 8.91 8.62 -20.06
N ALA A 274 9.68 9.61 -20.52
CA ALA A 274 9.50 11.01 -20.16
C ALA A 274 8.17 11.58 -20.67
N GLU A 275 7.81 11.32 -21.91
CA GLU A 275 6.55 11.79 -22.51
C GLU A 275 5.34 11.40 -21.67
N ILE A 276 5.28 10.15 -21.19
CA ILE A 276 4.19 9.69 -20.33
C ILE A 276 4.36 10.22 -18.91
N ALA A 277 5.57 10.17 -18.34
CA ALA A 277 5.82 10.62 -16.98
C ALA A 277 5.54 12.11 -16.76
N ASP A 278 5.77 12.94 -17.78
CA ASP A 278 5.60 14.41 -17.68
C ASP A 278 4.12 14.82 -17.70
N GLU A 279 3.21 13.93 -18.09
CA GLU A 279 1.75 14.13 -17.97
C GLU A 279 1.21 13.88 -16.56
N MET A 280 2.09 13.61 -15.57
CA MET A 280 1.71 13.31 -14.16
C MET A 280 0.74 14.31 -13.53
N GLN A 281 0.65 15.53 -14.05
CA GLN A 281 -0.26 16.56 -13.51
C GLN A 281 -1.72 16.19 -13.58
N ILE A 282 -2.09 15.28 -14.49
CA ILE A 282 -3.47 14.85 -14.67
C ILE A 282 -3.76 13.51 -14.00
N TRP A 283 -2.72 12.75 -13.62
CA TRP A 283 -2.91 11.44 -12.99
C TRP A 283 -3.28 11.56 -11.51
N GLY A 284 -4.13 10.67 -11.05
CA GLY A 284 -4.57 10.58 -9.66
C GLY A 284 -5.91 9.89 -9.52
N LYS A 285 -6.61 10.09 -8.42
CA LYS A 285 -7.86 9.38 -8.13
C LYS A 285 -8.90 9.53 -9.23
N GLY A 286 -9.18 8.43 -9.93
CA GLY A 286 -10.17 8.34 -11.02
C GLY A 286 -9.61 8.64 -12.40
N VAL A 287 -8.35 9.06 -12.51
CA VAL A 287 -7.58 9.14 -13.76
C VAL A 287 -6.23 8.55 -13.43
N GLU A 288 -6.10 7.25 -13.51
CA GLU A 288 -4.91 6.52 -13.13
C GLU A 288 -3.82 6.64 -14.19
N ASP A 289 -2.56 6.44 -13.77
CA ASP A 289 -1.42 6.39 -14.68
C ASP A 289 -1.63 5.29 -15.71
N PRO A 290 -1.26 5.49 -17.00
CA PRO A 290 -1.37 4.43 -17.99
C PRO A 290 -0.58 3.20 -17.56
N LEU A 291 -1.24 2.05 -17.58
CA LEU A 291 -0.60 0.76 -17.37
C LEU A 291 -0.08 0.25 -18.71
N ILE A 292 1.21 -0.02 -18.79
CA ILE A 292 1.90 -0.38 -20.01
C ILE A 292 2.43 -1.79 -19.88
N ALA A 293 2.19 -2.63 -20.89
CA ALA A 293 2.86 -3.91 -21.02
C ALA A 293 4.11 -3.76 -21.91
N ILE A 294 5.17 -4.43 -21.53
CA ILE A 294 6.37 -4.65 -22.35
C ILE A 294 6.43 -6.14 -22.63
N GLU A 295 6.36 -6.53 -23.90
CA GLU A 295 6.41 -7.92 -24.32
C GLU A 295 7.77 -8.27 -24.93
N GLY A 296 8.30 -9.45 -24.58
CA GLY A 296 9.53 -9.97 -25.16
C GLY A 296 10.78 -9.14 -24.84
N PHE A 297 10.84 -8.48 -23.68
CA PHE A 297 12.00 -7.69 -23.27
C PHE A 297 13.16 -8.59 -22.84
N ARG A 298 14.33 -8.37 -23.43
CA ARG A 298 15.57 -9.11 -23.13
C ARG A 298 16.34 -8.39 -22.05
N VAL A 299 16.55 -9.09 -20.92
CA VAL A 299 17.36 -8.63 -19.78
C VAL A 299 18.74 -9.25 -19.88
N TYR A 300 19.75 -8.44 -20.12
CA TYR A 300 21.14 -8.88 -20.09
C TYR A 300 21.73 -8.74 -18.71
N GLY A 301 22.54 -9.72 -18.25
CA GLY A 301 23.14 -9.70 -16.91
C GLY A 301 23.96 -8.43 -16.64
N SER A 302 24.63 -7.88 -17.64
CA SER A 302 25.40 -6.62 -17.54
C SER A 302 24.55 -5.37 -17.27
N GLN A 303 23.25 -5.41 -17.56
CA GLN A 303 22.30 -4.32 -17.33
C GLN A 303 21.61 -4.41 -15.96
N LEU A 304 21.60 -5.61 -15.37
CA LEU A 304 20.86 -5.91 -14.14
C LEU A 304 21.66 -5.56 -12.89
N ASN A 305 21.01 -4.85 -11.98
CA ASN A 305 21.60 -4.47 -10.69
C ASN A 305 20.57 -4.65 -9.57
N LEU A 306 21.05 -5.02 -8.37
CA LEU A 306 20.25 -5.11 -7.17
C LEU A 306 20.80 -4.13 -6.12
N TYR A 307 19.99 -3.18 -5.69
CA TYR A 307 20.34 -2.16 -4.71
C TYR A 307 19.54 -2.30 -3.42
N GLY A 308 20.06 -1.78 -2.30
CA GLY A 308 19.32 -1.58 -1.06
C GLY A 308 19.07 -2.84 -0.23
N LEU A 309 19.77 -3.94 -0.47
CA LEU A 309 19.74 -5.16 0.37
C LEU A 309 20.12 -4.86 1.81
N ASP A 310 21.19 -4.11 2.01
CA ASP A 310 21.71 -3.67 3.31
C ASP A 310 20.72 -2.83 4.12
N LYS A 311 19.76 -2.19 3.44
CA LYS A 311 18.71 -1.35 4.03
C LYS A 311 17.36 -2.05 4.16
N GLY A 312 17.27 -3.35 3.81
CA GLY A 312 16.03 -4.11 3.79
C GLY A 312 14.99 -3.55 2.80
N LYS A 313 15.45 -2.89 1.74
CA LYS A 313 14.63 -2.33 0.65
C LYS A 313 15.21 -2.69 -0.71
N PRO A 314 15.31 -3.97 -1.02
CA PRO A 314 15.89 -4.42 -2.27
C PRO A 314 15.10 -3.88 -3.46
N THR A 315 15.83 -3.43 -4.46
CA THR A 315 15.30 -2.83 -5.68
C THR A 315 16.10 -3.33 -6.86
N LEU A 316 15.43 -4.03 -7.79
CA LEU A 316 16.00 -4.39 -9.07
C LEU A 316 16.01 -3.17 -10.00
N ASN A 317 17.10 -3.00 -10.72
CA ASN A 317 17.26 -1.94 -11.71
C ASN A 317 17.91 -2.53 -12.96
N ILE A 318 17.22 -2.43 -14.07
CA ILE A 318 17.70 -2.82 -15.40
C ILE A 318 18.01 -1.55 -16.16
N LYS A 319 19.29 -1.25 -16.38
CA LYS A 319 19.73 -0.04 -17.07
C LYS A 319 19.63 -0.20 -18.58
N LEU A 320 19.08 0.81 -19.25
CA LEU A 320 19.08 0.89 -20.71
C LEU A 320 20.26 1.74 -21.20
N ASP A 321 20.63 1.58 -22.46
CA ASP A 321 21.79 2.23 -23.07
C ASP A 321 21.65 3.77 -23.15
N ASP A 322 20.42 4.27 -23.14
CA ASP A 322 20.10 5.71 -23.16
C ASP A 322 20.08 6.36 -21.78
N GLY A 323 20.44 5.61 -20.72
CA GLY A 323 20.53 6.09 -19.34
C GLY A 323 19.20 6.00 -18.58
N SER A 324 18.09 5.61 -19.21
CA SER A 324 16.84 5.27 -18.51
C SER A 324 16.93 3.88 -17.87
N SER A 325 15.92 3.49 -17.11
CA SER A 325 15.90 2.20 -16.41
C SER A 325 14.51 1.61 -16.29
N LEU A 326 14.43 0.28 -16.24
CA LEU A 326 13.30 -0.43 -15.67
C LEU A 326 13.61 -0.72 -14.20
N VAL A 327 12.68 -0.39 -13.29
CA VAL A 327 12.90 -0.47 -11.85
C VAL A 327 11.79 -1.28 -11.19
N LYS A 328 12.14 -2.31 -10.40
CA LYS A 328 11.18 -3.05 -9.57
C LYS A 328 11.54 -2.87 -8.10
N PHE A 329 10.67 -2.18 -7.38
CA PHE A 329 10.79 -1.99 -5.93
C PHE A 329 10.33 -3.24 -5.17
N LYS A 330 10.84 -3.42 -3.95
CA LYS A 330 10.51 -4.55 -3.06
C LYS A 330 10.84 -5.92 -3.69
N SER A 331 11.92 -5.98 -4.39
CA SER A 331 12.44 -7.21 -5.02
C SER A 331 13.16 -8.10 -4.00
N SER A 332 13.73 -9.20 -4.46
CA SER A 332 14.54 -10.11 -3.66
C SER A 332 15.82 -10.54 -4.38
N GLU A 333 16.72 -11.23 -3.67
CA GLU A 333 17.90 -11.87 -4.28
C GLU A 333 17.47 -13.00 -5.23
N GLU A 334 16.43 -13.74 -4.90
CA GLU A 334 15.89 -14.79 -5.76
C GLU A 334 15.37 -14.24 -7.08
N GLU A 335 14.73 -13.07 -7.06
CA GLU A 335 14.29 -12.40 -8.30
C GLU A 335 15.48 -11.92 -9.13
N TYR A 336 16.55 -11.45 -8.48
CA TYR A 336 17.79 -11.08 -9.18
C TYR A 336 18.40 -12.30 -9.88
N GLU A 337 18.56 -13.42 -9.17
CA GLU A 337 19.10 -14.66 -9.73
C GLU A 337 18.22 -15.22 -10.86
N LEU A 338 16.89 -15.09 -10.74
CA LEU A 338 15.95 -15.51 -11.78
C LEU A 338 16.13 -14.72 -13.10
N LEU A 339 16.43 -13.43 -12.99
CA LEU A 339 16.60 -12.52 -14.13
C LEU A 339 18.04 -12.43 -14.63
N HIS A 340 19.00 -13.01 -13.90
CA HIS A 340 20.42 -12.94 -14.26
C HIS A 340 20.83 -14.06 -15.23
N SER A 341 21.65 -13.71 -16.21
CA SER A 341 22.37 -14.66 -17.05
C SER A 341 23.78 -14.14 -17.31
N ASP A 342 24.80 -14.97 -17.06
CA ASP A 342 26.21 -14.65 -17.30
C ASP A 342 26.56 -14.70 -18.79
N LEU A 343 25.89 -15.58 -19.55
CA LEU A 343 26.28 -15.94 -20.91
C LEU A 343 25.24 -15.56 -21.97
N GLY A 344 24.14 -14.91 -21.58
CA GLY A 344 23.04 -14.62 -22.51
C GLY A 344 22.08 -13.58 -21.97
N TYR A 345 20.79 -13.86 -22.12
CA TYR A 345 19.71 -12.98 -21.63
C TYR A 345 18.49 -13.79 -21.16
N VAL A 346 17.73 -13.17 -20.29
CA VAL A 346 16.41 -13.65 -19.87
C VAL A 346 15.35 -12.83 -20.59
N ILE A 347 14.31 -13.49 -21.12
CA ILE A 347 13.19 -12.82 -21.81
C ILE A 347 12.02 -12.71 -20.83
N ILE A 348 11.50 -11.51 -20.68
CA ILE A 348 10.35 -11.24 -19.81
C ILE A 348 9.24 -10.52 -20.55
N ASN A 349 8.00 -10.74 -20.10
CA ASN A 349 6.91 -9.80 -20.24
C ASN A 349 6.78 -9.03 -18.93
N ALA A 350 6.59 -7.73 -18.98
CA ALA A 350 6.44 -6.90 -17.79
C ALA A 350 5.28 -5.93 -17.93
N VAL A 351 4.63 -5.60 -16.81
CA VAL A 351 3.62 -4.53 -16.75
C VAL A 351 4.07 -3.48 -15.76
N GLY A 352 3.78 -2.21 -16.06
CA GLY A 352 4.20 -1.12 -15.19
C GLY A 352 3.76 0.25 -15.67
N THR A 353 4.33 1.27 -15.05
CA THR A 353 4.02 2.69 -15.31
C THR A 353 5.29 3.50 -15.51
N CYS A 354 5.21 4.60 -16.25
CA CYS A 354 6.33 5.52 -16.41
C CYS A 354 6.38 6.55 -15.27
N SER A 355 7.59 6.91 -14.85
CA SER A 355 7.82 7.97 -13.87
C SER A 355 9.18 8.62 -14.06
N ARG A 356 9.48 9.64 -13.25
CA ARG A 356 10.84 10.13 -13.07
C ARG A 356 11.37 9.71 -11.71
N SER A 357 12.63 9.32 -11.68
CA SER A 357 13.36 9.09 -10.41
C SER A 357 13.48 10.40 -9.62
N THR A 358 13.93 10.31 -8.37
CA THR A 358 14.24 11.51 -7.54
C THR A 358 15.32 12.41 -8.14
N TRP A 359 16.12 11.92 -9.08
CA TRP A 359 17.11 12.69 -9.84
C TRP A 359 16.60 13.16 -11.21
N GLY A 360 15.28 13.03 -11.47
CA GLY A 360 14.66 13.45 -12.72
C GLY A 360 14.88 12.51 -13.90
N ILE A 361 15.52 11.37 -13.70
CA ILE A 361 15.80 10.39 -14.78
C ILE A 361 14.50 9.65 -15.12
N PRO A 362 14.09 9.57 -16.40
CA PRO A 362 12.93 8.79 -16.83
C PRO A 362 13.14 7.31 -16.53
N GLN A 363 12.10 6.67 -15.99
CA GLN A 363 12.12 5.26 -15.65
C GLN A 363 10.77 4.59 -15.85
N PHE A 364 10.79 3.28 -16.08
CA PHE A 364 9.63 2.41 -16.09
C PHE A 364 9.58 1.63 -14.76
N ASN A 365 8.52 1.81 -13.99
CA ASN A 365 8.33 1.10 -12.73
C ASN A 365 7.62 -0.22 -12.99
N ILE A 366 8.34 -1.32 -12.95
CA ILE A 366 7.77 -2.66 -13.09
C ILE A 366 6.85 -2.92 -11.89
N LYS A 367 5.58 -3.17 -12.16
CA LYS A 367 4.58 -3.60 -11.20
C LYS A 367 4.63 -5.12 -11.02
N ASP A 368 4.68 -5.83 -12.15
CA ASP A 368 4.77 -7.28 -12.20
C ASP A 368 5.46 -7.74 -13.49
N TYR A 369 5.94 -8.98 -13.52
CA TYR A 369 6.57 -9.57 -14.70
C TYR A 369 6.47 -11.09 -14.68
N GLU A 370 6.59 -11.70 -15.86
CA GLU A 370 6.76 -13.13 -16.04
C GLU A 370 8.00 -13.41 -16.88
N VAL A 371 8.70 -14.50 -16.59
CA VAL A 371 9.81 -14.99 -17.40
C VAL A 371 9.24 -15.92 -18.46
N ILE A 372 9.42 -15.59 -19.74
CA ILE A 372 8.93 -16.36 -20.86
C ILE A 372 10.02 -17.17 -21.59
N GLY A 373 11.29 -16.86 -21.31
CA GLY A 373 12.41 -17.58 -21.88
C GLY A 373 13.76 -17.19 -21.32
N LYS A 374 14.76 -18.03 -21.59
CA LYS A 374 16.17 -17.75 -21.30
C LYS A 374 17.00 -18.30 -22.47
N GLU A 375 17.93 -17.51 -22.95
CA GLU A 375 18.88 -17.91 -24.01
C GLU A 375 20.31 -17.68 -23.53
N ASP A 376 21.12 -18.74 -23.56
CA ASP A 376 22.53 -18.68 -23.24
C ASP A 376 23.34 -18.85 -24.54
N TYR A 377 24.36 -18.02 -24.73
CA TYR A 377 25.29 -18.14 -25.86
C TYR A 377 26.34 -19.20 -25.52
N TYR A 378 26.27 -20.34 -26.18
CA TYR A 378 27.34 -21.34 -26.13
C TYR A 378 28.34 -21.02 -27.23
N PHE A 379 29.55 -20.63 -26.87
CA PHE A 379 30.67 -20.46 -27.78
C PHE A 379 31.46 -21.77 -27.95
#